data_76e0e69951ce82bcc99cd93b6101ccc0
#
_entry.id   76e0e69951ce82bcc99cd93b6101ccc0
#
_cell.length_a   1.000
_cell.length_b   1.000
_cell.length_c   1.000
_cell.angle_alpha   90.00
_cell.angle_beta   90.00
_cell.angle_gamma   90.00
#
_symmetry.space_group_name_H-M   'P 1'
#
loop_
_entity.id
_entity.type
_entity.pdbx_description
1 polymer ?
#
loop_
_entity_poly.entity_id
_entity_poly.type
_entity_poly.pdbx_seq_one_letter_code
_entity_poly.pdbx_strand_id
1 'polypeptide(L)'
;MKIGDGPRKLALVGDTHGGPEANTFELASQLADYFRAHPEEVPLSVRLYIIPTLNPDGLALGTRFNASGVDLNRNMNTDLDACPENDWNNHVQGAYGVESDTGGPYPESEPESGLIRDFLLDAAGVIFYHSDGGDVFPAFCEHAPSIALAQTYATATGYRYDRYWGKYNITGGMQDWAGSLGIAAVIPELINGVDADYDQNLAGVQAVLRQADALLPLPEDRVEQGVPVPALIWRYWKAHGGPEFFGPPLAPATLDGAITRQFFERAVLELRPDQADTPYLVQPAPLGRAALAGRALPIAGEGDREGRTFAETGHTLRGAFADYWDRRDGMLLLGLPLSGELDAPAADGQRRTMQYFERGALALYTEDGGVCPEPLGWAALVRARLQDTTAAQQIR
;
A
#
# COMPACT_ATOMS: atom_id res chain seq x y z
N MET A 1 6.44 4.62 16.85
CA MET A 1 6.58 3.84 18.12
C MET A 1 5.69 2.62 18.04
N LYS A 2 6.12 1.45 18.59
CA LYS A 2 5.31 0.21 18.66
C LYS A 2 5.14 -0.21 20.11
N ILE A 3 3.93 -0.67 20.49
CA ILE A 3 3.60 -1.22 21.81
C ILE A 3 2.72 -2.46 21.63
N GLY A 4 3.06 -3.55 22.32
CA GLY A 4 2.37 -4.84 22.19
C GLY A 4 2.71 -5.60 20.92
N ASP A 5 2.33 -6.87 20.89
CA ASP A 5 2.59 -7.81 19.79
C ASP A 5 1.33 -8.61 19.39
N GLY A 6 0.15 -8.06 19.72
CA GLY A 6 -1.13 -8.69 19.36
C GLY A 6 -1.36 -8.78 17.85
N PRO A 7 -2.26 -9.64 17.42
CA PRO A 7 -2.53 -9.86 16.01
C PRO A 7 -3.22 -8.65 15.33
N ARG A 8 -3.89 -7.78 16.10
CA ARG A 8 -4.59 -6.61 15.56
C ARG A 8 -3.67 -5.39 15.57
N LYS A 9 -3.18 -5.02 14.40
CA LYS A 9 -2.40 -3.79 14.23
C LYS A 9 -3.35 -2.59 14.18
N LEU A 10 -3.18 -1.67 15.13
CA LEU A 10 -3.83 -0.36 15.14
C LEU A 10 -2.76 0.71 14.93
N ALA A 11 -2.93 1.57 13.95
CA ALA A 11 -2.06 2.71 13.69
C ALA A 11 -2.75 4.03 14.07
N LEU A 12 -2.04 4.90 14.78
CA LEU A 12 -2.40 6.29 15.02
C LEU A 12 -1.44 7.15 14.22
N VAL A 13 -1.95 7.96 13.30
CA VAL A 13 -1.15 8.73 12.34
C VAL A 13 -1.47 10.22 12.51
N GLY A 14 -0.49 11.00 12.91
CA GLY A 14 -0.55 12.45 12.95
C GLY A 14 0.12 13.10 11.76
N ASP A 15 -0.13 14.38 11.58
CA ASP A 15 0.59 15.26 10.67
C ASP A 15 0.62 14.73 9.21
N THR A 16 -0.55 14.42 8.69
CA THR A 16 -0.73 14.20 7.25
C THR A 16 -0.60 15.53 6.50
N HIS A 17 -1.16 16.58 7.08
CA HIS A 17 -1.07 17.95 6.59
C HIS A 17 -0.22 18.77 7.55
N GLY A 18 1.01 19.09 7.18
CA GLY A 18 1.93 19.91 7.97
C GLY A 18 1.31 21.23 8.42
N GLY A 19 2.03 22.27 8.56
CA GLY A 19 1.63 23.63 8.93
C GLY A 19 0.24 23.87 9.54
N PRO A 20 -0.84 23.89 8.76
CA PRO A 20 -2.17 24.23 9.26
C PRO A 20 -2.76 23.20 10.25
N GLU A 21 -2.27 21.96 10.25
CA GLU A 21 -2.73 20.87 11.10
C GLU A 21 -1.60 20.31 11.99
N ALA A 22 -0.56 21.12 12.28
CA ALA A 22 0.60 20.72 13.10
C ALA A 22 0.22 20.30 14.53
N ASN A 23 -0.94 20.72 15.05
CA ASN A 23 -1.48 20.24 16.33
C ASN A 23 -1.73 18.73 16.35
N THR A 24 -1.89 18.07 15.20
CA THR A 24 -2.02 16.63 15.11
C THR A 24 -0.69 15.88 15.32
N PHE A 25 0.46 16.51 14.96
CA PHE A 25 1.78 16.06 15.37
C PHE A 25 1.94 16.10 16.90
N GLU A 26 1.52 17.21 17.51
CA GLU A 26 1.56 17.38 18.95
C GLU A 26 0.72 16.32 19.65
N LEU A 27 -0.53 16.11 19.21
CA LEU A 27 -1.41 15.06 19.73
C LEU A 27 -0.76 13.67 19.65
N ALA A 28 -0.29 13.27 18.47
CA ALA A 28 0.28 11.94 18.27
C ALA A 28 1.56 11.76 19.10
N SER A 29 2.36 12.83 19.31
CA SER A 29 3.53 12.82 20.18
C SER A 29 3.15 12.62 21.65
N GLN A 30 2.13 13.33 22.14
CA GLN A 30 1.61 13.18 23.51
C GLN A 30 1.02 11.80 23.76
N LEU A 31 0.27 11.25 22.80
CA LEU A 31 -0.23 9.87 22.87
C LEU A 31 0.92 8.85 22.89
N ALA A 32 1.98 9.08 22.12
CA ALA A 32 3.16 8.22 22.14
C ALA A 32 3.85 8.23 23.51
N ASP A 33 3.97 9.38 24.15
CA ASP A 33 4.55 9.48 25.49
C ASP A 33 3.67 8.82 26.53
N TYR A 34 2.35 9.00 26.45
CA TYR A 34 1.39 8.37 27.35
C TYR A 34 1.48 6.84 27.29
N PHE A 35 1.32 6.24 26.10
CA PHE A 35 1.33 4.79 25.96
C PHE A 35 2.71 4.16 26.17
N ARG A 36 3.79 4.91 26.04
CA ARG A 36 5.12 4.49 26.48
C ARG A 36 5.18 4.35 28.00
N ALA A 37 4.51 5.24 28.73
CA ALA A 37 4.44 5.21 30.20
C ALA A 37 3.39 4.21 30.72
N HIS A 38 2.38 3.88 29.92
CA HIS A 38 1.25 3.03 30.27
C HIS A 38 1.04 1.89 29.24
N PRO A 39 2.08 1.04 28.97
CA PRO A 39 1.97 -0.04 27.98
C PRO A 39 0.93 -1.10 28.36
N GLU A 40 0.59 -1.22 29.64
CA GLU A 40 -0.43 -2.15 30.17
C GLU A 40 -1.86 -1.82 29.70
N GLU A 41 -2.11 -0.61 29.23
CA GLU A 41 -3.40 -0.24 28.68
C GLU A 41 -3.63 -0.75 27.25
N VAL A 42 -2.57 -1.21 26.57
CA VAL A 42 -2.69 -1.86 25.26
C VAL A 42 -3.03 -3.32 25.43
N PRO A 43 -4.22 -3.79 25.02
CA PRO A 43 -4.63 -5.19 25.18
C PRO A 43 -3.69 -6.16 24.48
N LEU A 44 -3.58 -7.38 25.00
CA LEU A 44 -2.74 -8.44 24.40
C LEU A 44 -3.16 -8.81 22.96
N SER A 45 -4.39 -8.52 22.58
CA SER A 45 -4.90 -8.73 21.21
C SER A 45 -4.47 -7.64 20.22
N VAL A 46 -3.81 -6.56 20.69
CA VAL A 46 -3.44 -5.38 19.89
C VAL A 46 -1.92 -5.21 19.85
N ARG A 47 -1.42 -4.76 18.70
CA ARG A 47 -0.14 -4.07 18.54
C ARG A 47 -0.42 -2.66 18.08
N LEU A 48 -0.12 -1.70 18.94
CA LEU A 48 -0.37 -0.28 18.70
C LEU A 48 0.86 0.37 18.08
N TYR A 49 0.67 1.05 16.96
CA TYR A 49 1.68 1.89 16.34
C TYR A 49 1.26 3.35 16.42
N ILE A 50 2.19 4.22 16.78
CA ILE A 50 1.98 5.67 16.76
C ILE A 50 3.04 6.31 15.88
N ILE A 51 2.59 7.03 14.87
CA ILE A 51 3.38 7.75 13.87
C ILE A 51 3.08 9.23 14.06
N PRO A 52 3.98 9.99 14.73
CA PRO A 52 3.71 11.40 15.03
C PRO A 52 3.60 12.27 13.77
N THR A 53 4.41 12.00 12.74
CA THR A 53 4.35 12.72 11.46
C THR A 53 4.41 11.76 10.30
N LEU A 54 3.50 11.95 9.36
CA LEU A 54 3.54 11.34 8.04
C LEU A 54 4.20 12.28 7.02
N ASN A 55 4.13 13.59 7.24
CA ASN A 55 4.59 14.64 6.33
C ASN A 55 5.66 15.56 7.00
N PRO A 56 6.86 15.04 7.26
CA PRO A 56 7.90 15.80 7.95
C PRO A 56 8.33 17.04 7.19
N ASP A 57 8.27 17.02 5.86
CA ASP A 57 8.62 18.17 5.03
C ASP A 57 7.56 19.26 5.12
N GLY A 58 6.28 18.91 5.03
CA GLY A 58 5.17 19.83 5.23
C GLY A 58 5.18 20.47 6.61
N LEU A 59 5.48 19.68 7.66
CA LEU A 59 5.63 20.16 9.02
C LEU A 59 6.77 21.19 9.12
N ALA A 60 7.94 20.86 8.57
CA ALA A 60 9.11 21.73 8.60
C ALA A 60 8.93 23.04 7.80
N LEU A 61 8.21 22.97 6.69
CA LEU A 61 7.92 24.11 5.80
C LEU A 61 6.70 24.92 6.24
N GLY A 62 5.90 24.41 7.18
CA GLY A 62 4.66 25.04 7.62
C GLY A 62 3.57 25.05 6.52
N THR A 63 3.54 24.04 5.67
CA THR A 63 2.57 23.89 4.56
C THR A 63 1.72 22.65 4.71
N ARG A 64 0.51 22.68 4.14
CA ARG A 64 -0.39 21.51 4.05
C ARG A 64 0.22 20.36 3.25
N PHE A 65 0.95 20.70 2.21
CA PHE A 65 1.46 19.76 1.20
C PHE A 65 2.80 19.15 1.60
N ASN A 66 3.19 18.05 0.97
CA ASN A 66 4.54 17.51 1.08
C ASN A 66 5.56 18.34 0.29
N ALA A 67 6.82 17.89 0.22
CA ALA A 67 7.90 18.59 -0.50
C ALA A 67 7.63 18.77 -2.00
N SER A 68 6.84 17.88 -2.61
CA SER A 68 6.45 17.94 -4.03
C SER A 68 5.24 18.86 -4.28
N GLY A 69 4.63 19.42 -3.24
CA GLY A 69 3.40 20.23 -3.36
C GLY A 69 2.13 19.39 -3.50
N VAL A 70 2.16 18.13 -3.11
CA VAL A 70 1.04 17.19 -3.18
C VAL A 70 0.31 17.12 -1.84
N ASP A 71 -1.02 17.07 -1.88
CA ASP A 71 -1.89 16.78 -0.74
C ASP A 71 -1.93 15.27 -0.52
N LEU A 72 -1.25 14.79 0.53
CA LEU A 72 -1.13 13.36 0.81
C LEU A 72 -2.48 12.68 1.06
N ASN A 73 -3.49 13.42 1.58
CA ASN A 73 -4.84 12.91 1.73
C ASN A 73 -5.71 13.09 0.47
N ARG A 74 -5.06 13.21 -0.70
CA ARG A 74 -5.62 13.19 -2.05
C ARG A 74 -4.82 12.30 -3.00
N ASN A 75 -3.78 11.63 -2.50
CA ASN A 75 -2.80 10.93 -3.31
C ASN A 75 -2.92 9.39 -3.26
N MET A 76 -3.83 8.84 -2.46
CA MET A 76 -4.02 7.38 -2.40
C MET A 76 -4.79 6.84 -3.60
N ASN A 77 -4.49 5.59 -3.99
CA ASN A 77 -5.25 4.86 -5.01
C ASN A 77 -6.59 4.38 -4.44
N THR A 78 -7.62 5.15 -4.61
CA THR A 78 -8.99 4.84 -4.16
C THR A 78 -9.84 4.13 -5.21
N ASP A 79 -9.29 3.83 -6.40
CA ASP A 79 -9.97 3.11 -7.50
C ASP A 79 -10.06 1.59 -7.22
N LEU A 80 -10.00 1.19 -5.94
CA LEU A 80 -9.90 -0.22 -5.54
C LEU A 80 -11.25 -0.88 -5.22
N ASP A 81 -12.32 -0.12 -5.13
CA ASP A 81 -13.66 -0.61 -4.80
C ASP A 81 -14.73 -0.21 -5.84
N ALA A 82 -15.98 -0.24 -5.48
CA ALA A 82 -17.10 0.09 -6.37
C ALA A 82 -17.69 1.49 -6.08
N CYS A 83 -16.89 2.39 -5.57
CA CYS A 83 -17.25 3.75 -5.15
C CYS A 83 -16.60 4.83 -6.01
N PRO A 84 -17.04 5.04 -7.24
CA PRO A 84 -16.37 5.94 -8.17
C PRO A 84 -16.39 7.42 -7.74
N GLU A 85 -17.20 7.80 -6.77
CA GLU A 85 -17.28 9.17 -6.29
C GLU A 85 -16.06 9.63 -5.48
N ASN A 86 -15.25 8.70 -4.93
CA ASN A 86 -14.02 9.00 -4.22
C ASN A 86 -12.75 8.54 -4.96
N ASP A 87 -12.90 8.04 -6.19
CA ASP A 87 -11.79 7.61 -7.03
C ASP A 87 -10.74 8.73 -7.17
N TRP A 88 -9.49 8.31 -7.22
CA TRP A 88 -8.38 9.25 -7.27
C TRP A 88 -8.46 10.17 -8.50
N ASN A 89 -8.07 11.42 -8.30
CA ASN A 89 -7.94 12.41 -9.38
C ASN A 89 -6.77 13.36 -9.07
N ASN A 90 -6.04 13.79 -10.10
CA ASN A 90 -5.01 14.82 -9.96
C ASN A 90 -5.61 16.17 -9.59
N HIS A 91 -6.72 16.55 -10.26
CA HIS A 91 -7.46 17.79 -9.97
C HIS A 91 -8.45 17.54 -8.83
N VAL A 92 -8.23 18.17 -7.70
CA VAL A 92 -8.94 17.88 -6.44
C VAL A 92 -9.53 19.14 -5.82
N GLN A 93 -10.58 18.94 -5.00
CA GLN A 93 -11.02 19.93 -4.04
C GLN A 93 -10.23 19.69 -2.72
N GLY A 94 -9.46 20.69 -2.31
CA GLY A 94 -8.72 20.69 -1.07
C GLY A 94 -9.43 21.42 0.05
N ALA A 95 -8.67 21.84 1.07
CA ALA A 95 -9.19 22.60 2.18
C ALA A 95 -9.96 23.85 1.69
N TYR A 96 -11.09 24.12 2.33
CA TYR A 96 -11.98 25.24 2.00
C TYR A 96 -12.59 25.18 0.57
N GLY A 97 -12.58 24.01 -0.07
CA GLY A 97 -13.12 23.82 -1.42
C GLY A 97 -12.28 24.45 -2.53
N VAL A 98 -11.02 24.78 -2.28
CA VAL A 98 -10.10 25.30 -3.30
C VAL A 98 -9.72 24.18 -4.27
N GLU A 99 -9.98 24.39 -5.54
CA GLU A 99 -9.61 23.47 -6.61
C GLU A 99 -8.13 23.62 -6.99
N SER A 100 -7.41 22.52 -7.12
CA SER A 100 -5.99 22.53 -7.47
C SER A 100 -5.52 21.19 -8.01
N ASP A 101 -4.39 21.16 -8.73
CA ASP A 101 -3.75 19.96 -9.25
C ASP A 101 -2.78 19.37 -8.23
N THR A 102 -3.28 19.12 -7.02
CA THR A 102 -2.46 18.65 -5.88
C THR A 102 -2.73 17.20 -5.47
N GLY A 103 -3.47 16.42 -6.28
CA GLY A 103 -3.63 14.97 -6.08
C GLY A 103 -2.41 14.15 -6.48
N GLY A 104 -1.39 14.78 -7.05
CA GLY A 104 -0.18 14.16 -7.56
C GLY A 104 -0.29 13.73 -9.03
N PRO A 105 0.83 13.42 -9.70
CA PRO A 105 0.84 13.05 -11.12
C PRO A 105 0.19 11.68 -11.42
N TYR A 106 0.11 10.81 -10.44
CA TYR A 106 -0.59 9.50 -10.45
C TYR A 106 -0.88 9.09 -9.01
N PRO A 107 -1.81 8.15 -8.78
CA PRO A 107 -2.11 7.71 -7.41
C PRO A 107 -0.88 7.10 -6.77
N GLU A 108 -0.66 7.44 -5.51
CA GLU A 108 0.50 7.00 -4.71
C GLU A 108 1.85 7.42 -5.31
N SER A 109 1.88 8.57 -6.00
CA SER A 109 3.11 9.13 -6.58
C SER A 109 4.13 9.58 -5.52
N GLU A 110 3.68 9.82 -4.31
CA GLU A 110 4.52 10.37 -3.25
C GLU A 110 5.11 9.25 -2.36
N PRO A 111 6.37 9.36 -1.96
CA PRO A 111 7.00 8.33 -1.14
C PRO A 111 6.28 8.11 0.19
N GLU A 112 5.70 9.14 0.79
CA GLU A 112 4.91 9.05 2.02
C GLU A 112 3.66 8.19 1.81
N SER A 113 2.98 8.36 0.67
CA SER A 113 1.80 7.56 0.29
C SER A 113 2.16 6.09 0.10
N GLY A 114 3.25 5.79 -0.61
CA GLY A 114 3.75 4.43 -0.79
C GLY A 114 4.15 3.77 0.53
N LEU A 115 4.85 4.51 1.41
CA LEU A 115 5.28 4.01 2.70
C LEU A 115 4.11 3.69 3.63
N ILE A 116 3.12 4.58 3.74
CA ILE A 116 1.95 4.35 4.60
C ILE A 116 1.06 3.24 4.05
N ARG A 117 0.90 3.12 2.73
CA ARG A 117 0.23 2.00 2.06
C ARG A 117 0.83 0.67 2.52
N ASP A 118 2.14 0.48 2.30
CA ASP A 118 2.82 -0.78 2.59
C ASP A 118 2.84 -1.09 4.09
N PHE A 119 2.98 -0.06 4.91
CA PHE A 119 2.91 -0.19 6.35
C PHE A 119 1.54 -0.67 6.85
N LEU A 120 0.45 -0.26 6.21
CA LEU A 120 -0.92 -0.57 6.65
C LEU A 120 -1.51 -1.87 6.07
N LEU A 121 -0.85 -2.56 5.15
CA LEU A 121 -1.40 -3.77 4.52
C LEU A 121 -1.81 -4.87 5.50
N ASP A 122 -1.16 -4.98 6.64
CA ASP A 122 -1.51 -5.93 7.71
C ASP A 122 -2.30 -5.30 8.87
N ALA A 123 -2.76 -4.05 8.71
CA ALA A 123 -3.50 -3.35 9.74
C ALA A 123 -4.94 -3.89 9.90
N ALA A 124 -5.42 -3.90 11.13
CA ALA A 124 -6.82 -4.11 11.49
C ALA A 124 -7.58 -2.78 11.60
N GLY A 125 -6.88 -1.70 11.96
CA GLY A 125 -7.45 -0.37 11.98
C GLY A 125 -6.41 0.74 11.88
N VAL A 126 -6.88 1.94 11.52
CA VAL A 126 -6.07 3.17 11.44
C VAL A 126 -6.90 4.40 11.80
N ILE A 127 -6.29 5.33 12.53
CA ILE A 127 -6.85 6.63 12.87
C ILE A 127 -5.91 7.68 12.30
N PHE A 128 -6.38 8.45 11.31
CA PHE A 128 -5.67 9.58 10.72
C PHE A 128 -6.17 10.88 11.35
N TYR A 129 -5.32 11.53 12.15
CA TYR A 129 -5.69 12.79 12.79
C TYR A 129 -5.59 13.96 11.84
N HIS A 130 -6.66 14.76 11.80
CA HIS A 130 -6.77 16.00 11.05
C HIS A 130 -7.31 17.15 11.94
N SER A 131 -7.36 18.33 11.43
CA SER A 131 -8.08 19.49 11.97
C SER A 131 -8.52 20.42 10.81
N ASP A 132 -9.64 21.15 10.96
CA ASP A 132 -10.43 21.39 12.13
C ASP A 132 -11.93 21.05 11.93
N GLY A 133 -12.65 20.90 13.06
CA GLY A 133 -14.12 20.72 12.97
C GLY A 133 -14.76 20.11 14.21
N GLY A 134 -14.04 19.33 15.01
CA GLY A 134 -14.62 18.55 16.13
C GLY A 134 -15.52 17.42 15.65
N ASP A 135 -15.20 16.80 14.52
CA ASP A 135 -15.97 15.76 13.84
C ASP A 135 -15.19 14.44 13.74
N VAL A 136 -15.88 13.33 13.51
CA VAL A 136 -15.25 12.03 13.20
C VAL A 136 -15.92 11.44 11.97
N PHE A 137 -15.11 11.17 10.94
CA PHE A 137 -15.57 10.60 9.67
C PHE A 137 -15.06 9.15 9.52
N PRO A 138 -15.92 8.18 9.15
CA PRO A 138 -15.48 6.86 8.72
C PRO A 138 -14.96 6.90 7.26
N ALA A 139 -14.32 5.80 6.81
CA ALA A 139 -14.15 5.54 5.38
C ALA A 139 -15.52 5.51 4.67
N PHE A 140 -15.56 6.02 3.43
CA PHE A 140 -16.76 6.06 2.60
C PHE A 140 -17.23 4.64 2.19
N CYS A 141 -18.24 4.57 1.34
CA CYS A 141 -18.75 3.32 0.76
C CYS A 141 -19.33 2.35 1.77
N GLU A 142 -20.02 2.89 2.79
CA GLU A 142 -20.77 2.08 3.75
C GLU A 142 -19.89 1.03 4.48
N HIS A 143 -18.58 1.30 4.65
CA HIS A 143 -17.67 0.38 5.30
C HIS A 143 -18.01 0.20 6.79
N ALA A 144 -18.73 -0.86 7.11
CA ALA A 144 -19.29 -1.09 8.44
C ALA A 144 -18.26 -1.07 9.59
N PRO A 145 -17.05 -1.65 9.46
CA PRO A 145 -16.04 -1.56 10.51
C PRO A 145 -15.58 -0.11 10.78
N SER A 146 -15.40 0.71 9.74
CA SER A 146 -15.04 2.13 9.89
C SER A 146 -16.15 2.93 10.56
N ILE A 147 -17.41 2.64 10.23
CA ILE A 147 -18.59 3.27 10.85
C ILE A 147 -18.64 2.97 12.35
N ALA A 148 -18.47 1.70 12.74
CA ALA A 148 -18.49 1.28 14.14
C ALA A 148 -17.33 1.93 14.93
N LEU A 149 -16.14 1.98 14.32
CA LEU A 149 -14.96 2.64 14.88
C LEU A 149 -15.22 4.15 15.08
N ALA A 150 -15.72 4.85 14.06
CA ALA A 150 -16.02 6.28 14.12
C ALA A 150 -17.07 6.63 15.18
N GLN A 151 -18.15 5.86 15.28
CA GLN A 151 -19.19 6.07 16.28
C GLN A 151 -18.67 5.86 17.71
N THR A 152 -17.83 4.84 17.92
CA THR A 152 -17.20 4.59 19.23
C THR A 152 -16.25 5.71 19.60
N TYR A 153 -15.42 6.13 18.65
CA TYR A 153 -14.45 7.21 18.84
C TYR A 153 -15.16 8.54 19.15
N ALA A 154 -16.13 8.93 18.33
CA ALA A 154 -16.91 10.16 18.51
C ALA A 154 -17.64 10.20 19.87
N THR A 155 -18.23 9.06 20.29
CA THR A 155 -18.87 8.96 21.60
C THR A 155 -17.90 9.21 22.75
N ALA A 156 -16.68 8.70 22.65
CA ALA A 156 -15.69 8.79 23.72
C ALA A 156 -15.01 10.18 23.77
N THR A 157 -14.79 10.81 22.63
CA THR A 157 -14.18 12.15 22.54
C THR A 157 -15.17 13.28 22.81
N GLY A 158 -16.48 13.03 22.61
CA GLY A 158 -17.49 14.06 22.55
C GLY A 158 -17.54 14.83 21.24
N TYR A 159 -16.79 14.37 20.23
CA TYR A 159 -16.86 14.93 18.88
C TYR A 159 -18.16 14.50 18.19
N ARG A 160 -18.54 15.24 17.14
CA ARG A 160 -19.70 14.89 16.33
C ARG A 160 -19.35 13.74 15.38
N TYR A 161 -20.16 12.71 15.36
CA TYR A 161 -20.09 11.69 14.30
C TYR A 161 -20.78 12.22 13.05
N ASP A 162 -20.06 12.35 11.95
CA ASP A 162 -20.60 12.64 10.63
C ASP A 162 -20.25 11.50 9.66
N ARG A 163 -21.30 11.03 8.96
CA ARG A 163 -21.12 9.92 8.03
C ARG A 163 -20.37 10.29 6.79
N TYR A 164 -20.57 11.52 6.32
CA TYR A 164 -20.02 12.04 5.08
C TYR A 164 -19.47 13.44 5.28
N TRP A 165 -18.36 13.71 4.60
CA TRP A 165 -17.91 15.07 4.45
C TRP A 165 -18.86 15.81 3.49
N GLY A 166 -19.53 16.86 3.96
CA GLY A 166 -20.58 17.55 3.20
C GLY A 166 -20.18 18.88 2.57
N LYS A 167 -18.91 19.28 2.68
CA LYS A 167 -18.47 20.60 2.22
C LYS A 167 -17.99 20.60 0.77
N TYR A 168 -17.33 19.52 0.33
CA TYR A 168 -16.79 19.31 -1.02
C TYR A 168 -16.50 17.83 -1.24
N ASN A 169 -16.26 17.40 -2.48
CA ASN A 169 -15.91 16.01 -2.77
C ASN A 169 -14.44 15.71 -2.40
N ILE A 170 -14.20 14.62 -1.71
CA ILE A 170 -12.88 14.12 -1.36
C ILE A 170 -12.57 12.92 -2.24
N THR A 171 -11.46 12.96 -2.97
CA THR A 171 -10.93 11.89 -3.81
C THR A 171 -9.53 11.52 -3.37
N GLY A 172 -9.14 10.27 -3.49
CA GLY A 172 -7.80 9.82 -3.10
C GLY A 172 -7.50 9.91 -1.60
N GLY A 173 -8.54 9.81 -0.74
CA GLY A 173 -8.41 9.89 0.71
C GLY A 173 -7.79 8.64 1.34
N MET A 174 -6.94 8.82 2.37
CA MET A 174 -6.25 7.71 3.04
C MET A 174 -7.20 6.75 3.76
N GLN A 175 -8.24 7.29 4.41
CA GLN A 175 -9.22 6.46 5.11
C GLN A 175 -10.08 5.64 4.12
N ASP A 176 -10.34 6.18 2.93
CA ASP A 176 -11.14 5.52 1.90
C ASP A 176 -10.34 4.38 1.27
N TRP A 177 -9.07 4.64 0.95
CA TRP A 177 -8.12 3.60 0.55
C TRP A 177 -8.04 2.46 1.56
N ALA A 178 -7.89 2.78 2.85
CA ALA A 178 -7.84 1.76 3.91
C ALA A 178 -9.16 0.96 3.99
N GLY A 179 -10.30 1.63 3.91
CA GLY A 179 -11.63 1.01 3.90
C GLY A 179 -11.82 0.05 2.73
N SER A 180 -11.35 0.40 1.51
CA SER A 180 -11.42 -0.45 0.32
C SER A 180 -10.68 -1.78 0.46
N LEU A 181 -9.67 -1.82 1.34
CA LEU A 181 -8.93 -3.03 1.70
C LEU A 181 -9.47 -3.76 2.95
N GLY A 182 -10.62 -3.30 3.51
CA GLY A 182 -11.22 -3.89 4.69
C GLY A 182 -10.49 -3.55 5.99
N ILE A 183 -9.80 -2.40 6.05
CA ILE A 183 -9.17 -1.87 7.26
C ILE A 183 -10.14 -0.88 7.90
N ALA A 184 -10.44 -1.01 9.19
CA ALA A 184 -11.29 -0.05 9.88
C ALA A 184 -10.56 1.30 9.98
N ALA A 185 -11.03 2.33 9.28
CA ALA A 185 -10.35 3.60 9.15
C ALA A 185 -11.24 4.79 9.46
N VAL A 186 -10.69 5.77 10.18
CA VAL A 186 -11.41 6.99 10.57
C VAL A 186 -10.51 8.21 10.53
N ILE A 187 -11.13 9.37 10.32
CA ILE A 187 -10.53 10.68 10.48
C ILE A 187 -11.25 11.40 11.62
N PRO A 188 -10.64 11.56 12.80
CA PRO A 188 -11.02 12.60 13.74
C PRO A 188 -10.45 13.95 13.30
N GLU A 189 -11.32 14.94 13.18
CA GLU A 189 -10.96 16.35 13.01
C GLU A 189 -10.92 17.02 14.40
N LEU A 190 -9.76 17.50 14.84
CA LEU A 190 -9.64 18.20 16.11
C LEU A 190 -10.53 19.46 16.11
N ILE A 191 -10.87 19.99 17.28
CA ILE A 191 -11.81 21.11 17.43
C ILE A 191 -11.33 22.36 16.71
N ASN A 192 -10.00 22.59 16.69
CA ASN A 192 -9.38 23.72 16.03
C ASN A 192 -7.96 23.36 15.55
N GLY A 193 -7.32 24.22 14.78
CA GLY A 193 -5.96 24.01 14.25
C GLY A 193 -4.82 24.36 15.22
N VAL A 194 -5.10 24.57 16.53
CA VAL A 194 -4.10 25.02 17.51
C VAL A 194 -3.92 24.03 18.66
N ASP A 195 -5.02 23.61 19.28
CA ASP A 195 -5.02 22.73 20.44
C ASP A 195 -4.96 21.27 20.01
N ALA A 196 -4.23 20.44 20.74
CA ALA A 196 -4.11 19.01 20.46
C ALA A 196 -5.33 18.18 20.90
N ASP A 197 -6.25 18.77 21.65
CA ASP A 197 -7.42 18.08 22.23
C ASP A 197 -7.06 16.73 22.90
N TYR A 198 -5.95 16.72 23.62
CA TYR A 198 -5.28 15.51 24.11
C TYR A 198 -6.20 14.62 24.96
N ASP A 199 -6.88 15.19 25.97
CA ASP A 199 -7.71 14.40 26.90
C ASP A 199 -8.86 13.71 26.17
N GLN A 200 -9.51 14.39 25.20
CA GLN A 200 -10.58 13.86 24.40
C GLN A 200 -10.06 12.70 23.52
N ASN A 201 -8.96 12.92 22.81
CA ASN A 201 -8.42 11.93 21.91
C ASN A 201 -7.80 10.73 22.64
N LEU A 202 -7.19 10.92 23.81
CA LEU A 202 -6.78 9.82 24.68
C LEU A 202 -7.99 8.96 25.09
N ALA A 203 -9.09 9.58 25.49
CA ALA A 203 -10.33 8.86 25.83
C ALA A 203 -10.87 8.07 24.61
N GLY A 204 -10.78 8.66 23.40
CA GLY A 204 -11.13 8.00 22.14
C GLY A 204 -10.30 6.75 21.88
N VAL A 205 -8.97 6.86 21.93
CA VAL A 205 -8.05 5.71 21.74
C VAL A 205 -8.30 4.64 22.79
N GLN A 206 -8.43 5.00 24.08
CA GLN A 206 -8.71 4.05 25.15
C GLN A 206 -10.04 3.31 24.93
N ALA A 207 -11.08 3.99 24.41
CA ALA A 207 -12.35 3.37 24.10
C ALA A 207 -12.23 2.34 22.96
N VAL A 208 -11.44 2.64 21.94
CA VAL A 208 -11.13 1.72 20.84
C VAL A 208 -10.34 0.50 21.37
N LEU A 209 -9.30 0.73 22.16
CA LEU A 209 -8.50 -0.35 22.73
C LEU A 209 -9.32 -1.29 23.61
N ARG A 210 -10.23 -0.77 24.44
CA ARG A 210 -11.15 -1.60 25.27
C ARG A 210 -12.09 -2.47 24.45
N GLN A 211 -12.40 -2.09 23.21
CA GLN A 211 -13.32 -2.77 22.30
C GLN A 211 -12.61 -3.33 21.05
N ALA A 212 -11.30 -3.48 21.11
CA ALA A 212 -10.47 -3.80 19.94
C ALA A 212 -10.93 -5.07 19.20
N ASP A 213 -11.35 -6.11 19.93
CA ASP A 213 -11.79 -7.37 19.33
C ASP A 213 -13.07 -7.23 18.49
N ALA A 214 -13.91 -6.26 18.79
CA ALA A 214 -15.14 -5.97 18.05
C ALA A 214 -14.94 -4.93 16.93
N LEU A 215 -14.04 -3.96 17.14
CA LEU A 215 -13.88 -2.80 16.24
C LEU A 215 -12.77 -2.99 15.19
N LEU A 216 -11.78 -3.84 15.46
CA LEU A 216 -10.61 -4.01 14.63
C LEU A 216 -10.62 -5.42 14.01
N PRO A 217 -11.24 -5.60 12.83
CA PRO A 217 -11.33 -6.90 12.18
C PRO A 217 -9.95 -7.38 11.74
N LEU A 218 -9.67 -8.67 11.97
CA LEU A 218 -8.48 -9.28 11.37
C LEU A 218 -8.66 -9.37 9.84
N PRO A 219 -7.56 -9.31 9.07
CA PRO A 219 -7.61 -9.54 7.63
C PRO A 219 -8.26 -10.90 7.31
N GLU A 220 -9.17 -10.94 6.34
CA GLU A 220 -9.90 -12.12 5.92
C GLU A 220 -9.48 -12.57 4.51
N ASP A 221 -9.39 -13.90 4.32
CA ASP A 221 -9.15 -14.49 3.01
C ASP A 221 -10.26 -14.11 2.02
N ARG A 222 -9.89 -13.95 0.76
CA ARG A 222 -10.81 -13.58 -0.32
C ARG A 222 -10.84 -14.65 -1.40
N VAL A 223 -11.86 -14.59 -2.26
CA VAL A 223 -11.97 -15.46 -3.43
C VAL A 223 -11.95 -14.57 -4.68
N GLU A 224 -10.93 -14.75 -5.50
CA GLU A 224 -10.77 -14.04 -6.76
C GLU A 224 -10.91 -15.03 -7.92
N GLN A 225 -11.89 -14.79 -8.80
CA GLN A 225 -12.21 -15.66 -9.95
C GLN A 225 -12.33 -17.17 -9.57
N GLY A 226 -12.89 -17.44 -8.38
CA GLY A 226 -13.07 -18.80 -7.87
C GLY A 226 -11.83 -19.39 -7.17
N VAL A 227 -10.74 -18.66 -7.05
CA VAL A 227 -9.51 -19.10 -6.37
C VAL A 227 -9.41 -18.42 -4.99
N PRO A 228 -9.25 -19.18 -3.90
CA PRO A 228 -9.01 -18.59 -2.58
C PRO A 228 -7.63 -17.93 -2.52
N VAL A 229 -7.57 -16.71 -1.98
CA VAL A 229 -6.38 -15.89 -1.83
C VAL A 229 -6.24 -15.51 -0.36
N PRO A 230 -5.10 -15.85 0.30
CA PRO A 230 -4.85 -15.44 1.68
C PRO A 230 -4.92 -13.93 1.86
N ALA A 231 -5.48 -13.49 2.97
CA ALA A 231 -5.83 -12.10 3.25
C ALA A 231 -4.73 -11.08 2.93
N LEU A 232 -3.50 -11.31 3.43
CA LEU A 232 -2.39 -10.37 3.23
C LEU A 232 -1.86 -10.40 1.79
N ILE A 233 -1.88 -11.56 1.14
CA ILE A 233 -1.54 -11.68 -0.29
C ILE A 233 -2.59 -10.94 -1.13
N TRP A 234 -3.88 -11.05 -0.78
CA TRP A 234 -4.95 -10.34 -1.47
C TRP A 234 -4.81 -8.82 -1.32
N ARG A 235 -4.57 -8.32 -0.10
CA ARG A 235 -4.36 -6.88 0.12
C ARG A 235 -3.16 -6.35 -0.65
N TYR A 236 -2.05 -7.06 -0.63
CA TYR A 236 -0.86 -6.70 -1.39
C TYR A 236 -1.15 -6.68 -2.90
N TRP A 237 -1.72 -7.75 -3.43
CA TRP A 237 -2.12 -7.86 -4.83
C TRP A 237 -3.04 -6.72 -5.25
N LYS A 238 -4.06 -6.43 -4.44
CA LYS A 238 -5.05 -5.39 -4.70
C LYS A 238 -4.42 -3.99 -4.70
N ALA A 239 -3.62 -3.68 -3.68
CA ALA A 239 -2.98 -2.38 -3.50
C ALA A 239 -1.90 -2.07 -4.56
N HIS A 240 -1.25 -3.09 -5.14
CA HIS A 240 -0.16 -2.90 -6.09
C HIS A 240 -0.56 -3.20 -7.55
N GLY A 241 -1.78 -2.90 -7.93
CA GLY A 241 -2.25 -2.96 -9.31
C GLY A 241 -2.98 -4.23 -9.71
N GLY A 242 -3.27 -5.13 -8.77
CA GLY A 242 -4.21 -6.24 -8.93
C GLY A 242 -4.06 -7.01 -10.25
N PRO A 243 -5.19 -7.19 -10.97
CA PRO A 243 -5.19 -7.96 -12.22
C PRO A 243 -4.41 -7.27 -13.36
N GLU A 244 -4.23 -5.96 -13.31
CA GLU A 244 -3.49 -5.24 -14.36
C GLU A 244 -1.99 -5.52 -14.28
N PHE A 245 -1.41 -5.57 -13.08
CA PHE A 245 0.02 -5.83 -12.90
C PHE A 245 0.34 -7.31 -12.75
N PHE A 246 -0.34 -8.00 -11.83
CA PHE A 246 -0.03 -9.39 -11.48
C PHE A 246 -0.83 -10.42 -12.29
N GLY A 247 -1.94 -10.02 -12.91
CA GLY A 247 -2.93 -10.93 -13.46
C GLY A 247 -3.77 -11.61 -12.38
N PRO A 248 -4.69 -12.52 -12.77
CA PRO A 248 -5.52 -13.30 -11.85
C PRO A 248 -4.71 -14.35 -11.09
N PRO A 249 -5.18 -14.81 -9.90
CA PRO A 249 -4.63 -15.96 -9.23
C PRO A 249 -4.89 -17.24 -10.06
N LEU A 250 -3.89 -18.12 -10.16
CA LEU A 250 -3.94 -19.32 -11.00
C LEU A 250 -4.25 -20.61 -10.23
N ALA A 251 -3.96 -20.62 -8.93
CA ALA A 251 -4.16 -21.77 -8.05
C ALA A 251 -4.24 -21.29 -6.59
N PRO A 252 -4.83 -22.08 -5.68
CA PRO A 252 -4.75 -21.82 -4.26
C PRO A 252 -3.30 -21.70 -3.77
N ALA A 253 -3.11 -20.90 -2.71
CA ALA A 253 -1.80 -20.75 -2.08
C ALA A 253 -1.29 -22.10 -1.53
N THR A 254 0.02 -22.26 -1.51
CA THR A 254 0.71 -23.41 -0.96
C THR A 254 1.71 -22.97 0.10
N LEU A 255 1.97 -23.83 1.08
CA LEU A 255 2.95 -23.59 2.14
C LEU A 255 4.26 -24.31 1.77
N ASP A 256 5.37 -23.55 1.77
CA ASP A 256 6.72 -24.04 1.58
C ASP A 256 7.56 -23.60 2.78
N GLY A 257 7.75 -24.49 3.74
CA GLY A 257 8.30 -24.15 5.05
C GLY A 257 7.39 -23.17 5.79
N ALA A 258 7.91 -21.97 6.12
CA ALA A 258 7.14 -20.90 6.74
C ALA A 258 6.56 -19.90 5.72
N ILE A 259 6.88 -20.04 4.43
CA ILE A 259 6.48 -19.10 3.37
C ILE A 259 5.20 -19.59 2.73
N THR A 260 4.17 -18.74 2.68
CA THR A 260 2.98 -19.00 1.89
C THR A 260 3.18 -18.41 0.50
N ARG A 261 3.07 -19.26 -0.54
CA ARG A 261 3.23 -18.88 -1.96
C ARG A 261 1.94 -19.00 -2.71
N GLN A 262 1.65 -18.01 -3.57
CA GLN A 262 0.54 -18.08 -4.50
C GLN A 262 0.97 -17.65 -5.89
N PHE A 263 0.55 -18.45 -6.87
CA PHE A 263 0.81 -18.18 -8.28
C PHE A 263 -0.27 -17.30 -8.88
N PHE A 264 0.14 -16.18 -9.43
CA PHE A 264 -0.64 -15.30 -10.28
C PHE A 264 -0.12 -15.42 -11.72
N GLU A 265 -0.86 -14.90 -12.70
CA GLU A 265 -0.47 -15.01 -14.11
C GLU A 265 0.96 -14.49 -14.37
N ARG A 266 1.30 -13.33 -13.80
CA ARG A 266 2.57 -12.64 -14.09
C ARG A 266 3.60 -12.71 -12.96
N ALA A 267 3.20 -13.13 -11.78
CA ALA A 267 4.07 -13.19 -10.60
C ALA A 267 3.77 -14.41 -9.72
N VAL A 268 4.68 -14.69 -8.81
CA VAL A 268 4.41 -15.50 -7.60
C VAL A 268 4.57 -14.57 -6.41
N LEU A 269 3.52 -14.44 -5.60
CA LEU A 269 3.57 -13.67 -4.36
C LEU A 269 3.90 -14.59 -3.18
N GLU A 270 4.81 -14.13 -2.33
CA GLU A 270 5.29 -14.82 -1.14
C GLU A 270 4.92 -14.01 0.11
N LEU A 271 4.11 -14.60 1.00
CA LEU A 271 3.93 -14.09 2.35
C LEU A 271 5.03 -14.68 3.25
N ARG A 272 5.83 -13.81 3.84
CA ARG A 272 7.05 -14.11 4.60
C ARG A 272 6.93 -13.63 6.05
N PRO A 273 6.51 -14.48 6.98
CA PRO A 273 6.35 -14.09 8.40
C PRO A 273 7.64 -13.61 9.06
N ASP A 274 8.81 -14.04 8.56
CA ASP A 274 10.12 -13.56 8.99
C ASP A 274 10.41 -12.09 8.64
N GLN A 275 9.61 -11.50 7.76
CA GLN A 275 9.66 -10.10 7.33
C GLN A 275 8.50 -9.26 7.91
N ALA A 276 7.86 -9.73 8.98
CA ALA A 276 6.80 -8.98 9.65
C ALA A 276 7.28 -7.57 10.02
N ASP A 277 6.35 -6.60 9.99
CA ASP A 277 6.61 -5.18 10.24
C ASP A 277 7.59 -4.50 9.23
N THR A 278 7.80 -5.11 8.06
CA THR A 278 8.56 -4.53 6.95
C THR A 278 7.72 -4.49 5.68
N PRO A 279 8.06 -3.66 4.68
CA PRO A 279 7.38 -3.67 3.36
C PRO A 279 7.53 -4.99 2.59
N TYR A 280 8.37 -5.90 3.09
CA TYR A 280 8.66 -7.20 2.46
C TYR A 280 7.88 -8.36 3.08
N LEU A 281 6.91 -8.09 3.95
CA LEU A 281 6.02 -9.12 4.51
C LEU A 281 5.33 -9.92 3.40
N VAL A 282 4.85 -9.23 2.35
CA VAL A 282 4.46 -9.86 1.09
C VAL A 282 5.33 -9.28 -0.01
N GLN A 283 5.88 -10.14 -0.88
CA GLN A 283 6.73 -9.69 -1.98
C GLN A 283 6.66 -10.63 -3.18
N PRO A 284 6.94 -10.13 -4.39
CA PRO A 284 7.08 -10.99 -5.56
C PRO A 284 8.35 -11.83 -5.50
N ALA A 285 8.23 -13.11 -5.85
CA ALA A 285 9.37 -14.02 -5.99
C ALA A 285 10.31 -13.59 -7.15
N PRO A 286 11.61 -13.94 -7.12
CA PRO A 286 12.60 -13.48 -8.10
C PRO A 286 12.50 -14.24 -9.44
N LEU A 287 11.34 -14.16 -10.11
CA LEU A 287 11.04 -14.91 -11.33
C LEU A 287 11.87 -14.45 -12.53
N GLY A 288 12.26 -13.18 -12.61
CA GLY A 288 13.10 -12.68 -13.67
C GLY A 288 14.50 -13.30 -13.62
N ARG A 289 15.10 -13.42 -12.41
CA ARG A 289 16.34 -14.18 -12.23
C ARG A 289 16.20 -15.63 -12.66
N ALA A 290 15.10 -16.28 -12.29
CA ALA A 290 14.82 -17.67 -12.65
C ALA A 290 14.59 -17.85 -14.16
N ALA A 291 13.99 -16.87 -14.84
CA ALA A 291 13.76 -16.91 -16.29
C ALA A 291 15.09 -16.80 -17.08
N LEU A 292 16.04 -16.06 -16.56
CA LEU A 292 17.37 -15.94 -17.16
C LEU A 292 18.24 -17.20 -16.95
N ALA A 293 17.95 -18.02 -15.92
CA ALA A 293 18.55 -19.35 -15.67
C ALA A 293 20.08 -19.40 -15.87
N GLY A 294 20.80 -18.43 -15.31
CA GLY A 294 22.26 -18.34 -15.42
C GLY A 294 22.79 -17.78 -16.75
N ARG A 295 21.91 -17.27 -17.62
CA ARG A 295 22.34 -16.52 -18.81
C ARG A 295 22.87 -15.17 -18.37
N ALA A 296 24.18 -14.94 -18.54
CA ALA A 296 24.74 -13.60 -18.48
C ALA A 296 24.28 -12.84 -19.74
N LEU A 297 23.52 -11.76 -19.54
CA LEU A 297 23.17 -10.87 -20.63
C LEU A 297 24.26 -9.80 -20.79
N PRO A 298 24.51 -9.33 -22.00
CA PRO A 298 25.52 -8.28 -22.22
C PRO A 298 25.18 -7.05 -21.37
N ILE A 299 26.17 -6.52 -20.66
CA ILE A 299 26.11 -5.20 -20.04
C ILE A 299 25.96 -4.16 -21.15
N ALA A 300 25.15 -3.13 -20.93
CA ALA A 300 24.92 -2.05 -21.88
C ALA A 300 26.27 -1.47 -22.36
N GLY A 301 26.45 -1.39 -23.67
CA GLY A 301 27.65 -0.81 -24.27
C GLY A 301 27.71 0.72 -24.06
N GLU A 302 28.87 1.32 -24.31
CA GLU A 302 29.10 2.78 -24.14
C GLU A 302 28.14 3.70 -24.92
N GLY A 303 27.34 3.15 -25.87
CA GLY A 303 26.32 3.88 -26.62
C GLY A 303 24.96 4.02 -25.93
N ASP A 304 24.70 3.30 -24.85
CA ASP A 304 23.41 3.26 -24.15
C ASP A 304 23.33 4.27 -22.97
N ARG A 305 23.85 5.46 -23.14
CA ARG A 305 23.99 6.47 -22.06
C ARG A 305 22.71 7.27 -21.79
N GLU A 306 21.66 7.12 -22.58
CA GLU A 306 20.37 7.74 -22.28
C GLU A 306 19.58 6.88 -21.28
N GLY A 307 19.30 7.41 -20.08
CA GLY A 307 18.54 6.74 -19.04
C GLY A 307 19.28 6.61 -17.71
N ARG A 308 18.63 5.93 -16.76
CA ARG A 308 19.18 5.69 -15.42
C ARG A 308 19.93 4.37 -15.37
N THR A 309 21.25 4.42 -15.14
CA THR A 309 22.09 3.24 -14.99
C THR A 309 22.18 2.84 -13.51
N PHE A 310 22.00 1.55 -13.24
CA PHE A 310 22.11 0.97 -11.90
C PHE A 310 23.52 0.34 -11.74
N ALA A 311 24.28 0.88 -10.78
CA ALA A 311 25.66 0.44 -10.55
C ALA A 311 25.75 -1.03 -10.11
N GLU A 312 24.75 -1.52 -9.40
CA GLU A 312 24.66 -2.89 -8.86
C GLU A 312 24.57 -3.96 -9.95
N THR A 313 23.99 -3.63 -11.10
CA THR A 313 23.77 -4.58 -12.20
C THR A 313 24.48 -4.17 -13.49
N GLY A 314 24.88 -2.90 -13.60
CA GLY A 314 25.47 -2.32 -14.80
C GLY A 314 24.46 -2.11 -15.95
N HIS A 315 23.17 -2.29 -15.71
CA HIS A 315 22.12 -2.13 -16.73
C HIS A 315 21.43 -0.78 -16.63
N THR A 316 20.92 -0.32 -17.77
CA THR A 316 20.24 0.97 -17.91
C THR A 316 18.76 0.77 -18.10
N LEU A 317 17.95 1.61 -17.45
CA LEU A 317 16.51 1.72 -17.57
C LEU A 317 16.16 3.05 -18.23
N ARG A 318 15.32 3.03 -19.29
CA ARG A 318 14.99 4.22 -20.06
C ARG A 318 13.61 4.15 -20.72
N GLY A 319 13.14 5.29 -21.26
CA GLY A 319 11.93 5.39 -22.08
C GLY A 319 10.71 4.80 -21.38
N ALA A 320 9.87 4.11 -22.17
CA ALA A 320 8.62 3.54 -21.69
C ALA A 320 8.78 2.53 -20.52
N PHE A 321 9.92 1.81 -20.48
CA PHE A 321 10.21 0.90 -19.35
C PHE A 321 10.53 1.67 -18.07
N ALA A 322 11.24 2.80 -18.15
CA ALA A 322 11.51 3.66 -17.02
C ALA A 322 10.23 4.29 -16.49
N ASP A 323 9.42 4.83 -17.39
CA ASP A 323 8.11 5.43 -17.03
C ASP A 323 7.18 4.41 -16.35
N TYR A 324 7.15 3.18 -16.86
CA TYR A 324 6.37 2.10 -16.25
C TYR A 324 6.88 1.72 -14.87
N TRP A 325 8.20 1.57 -14.73
CA TRP A 325 8.87 1.21 -13.48
C TRP A 325 8.68 2.29 -12.41
N ASP A 326 8.83 3.56 -12.78
CA ASP A 326 8.70 4.68 -11.85
C ASP A 326 7.25 4.86 -11.34
N ARG A 327 6.26 4.63 -12.18
CA ARG A 327 4.83 4.76 -11.81
C ARG A 327 4.26 3.57 -11.03
N ARG A 328 5.02 2.50 -10.86
CA ARG A 328 4.53 1.23 -10.31
C ARG A 328 5.41 0.69 -9.18
N ASP A 329 6.07 1.54 -8.40
CA ASP A 329 7.03 1.08 -7.37
C ASP A 329 7.99 0.01 -7.87
N GLY A 330 8.58 0.26 -9.02
CA GLY A 330 9.35 -0.73 -9.74
C GLY A 330 10.48 -1.37 -8.93
N MET A 331 11.10 -0.63 -7.99
CA MET A 331 12.09 -1.22 -7.08
C MET A 331 11.48 -2.31 -6.19
N LEU A 332 10.29 -2.09 -5.66
CA LEU A 332 9.59 -3.06 -4.81
C LEU A 332 9.05 -4.23 -5.64
N LEU A 333 8.37 -3.94 -6.76
CA LEU A 333 7.62 -4.93 -7.52
C LEU A 333 8.47 -5.71 -8.52
N LEU A 334 9.42 -5.05 -9.19
CA LEU A 334 10.26 -5.64 -10.23
C LEU A 334 11.72 -5.84 -9.78
N GLY A 335 12.21 -4.98 -8.89
CA GLY A 335 13.62 -4.94 -8.49
C GLY A 335 14.50 -4.27 -9.55
N LEU A 336 15.80 -4.50 -9.44
CA LEU A 336 16.81 -3.95 -10.36
C LEU A 336 16.71 -4.56 -11.75
N PRO A 337 17.02 -3.81 -12.83
CA PRO A 337 17.13 -4.37 -14.18
C PRO A 337 18.30 -5.36 -14.25
N LEU A 338 18.06 -6.50 -14.87
CA LEU A 338 19.04 -7.58 -15.11
C LEU A 338 19.48 -7.66 -16.57
N SER A 339 18.91 -6.81 -17.43
CA SER A 339 19.28 -6.66 -18.83
C SER A 339 19.11 -5.21 -19.26
N GLY A 340 19.73 -4.83 -20.37
CA GLY A 340 19.24 -3.74 -21.20
C GLY A 340 17.96 -4.14 -21.94
N GLU A 341 17.46 -3.26 -22.81
CA GLU A 341 16.42 -3.59 -23.77
C GLU A 341 16.95 -4.60 -24.78
N LEU A 342 16.21 -5.65 -25.06
CA LEU A 342 16.59 -6.69 -26.02
C LEU A 342 15.40 -7.17 -26.83
N ASP A 343 15.63 -7.60 -28.05
CA ASP A 343 14.63 -8.23 -28.89
C ASP A 343 14.55 -9.72 -28.55
N ALA A 344 13.42 -10.16 -27.95
CA ALA A 344 13.22 -11.52 -27.48
C ALA A 344 11.79 -12.01 -27.74
N PRO A 345 11.58 -13.34 -27.75
CA PRO A 345 10.23 -13.89 -27.82
C PRO A 345 9.46 -13.56 -26.54
N ALA A 346 8.32 -12.88 -26.67
CA ALA A 346 7.35 -12.64 -25.62
C ALA A 346 6.39 -13.86 -25.46
N ALA A 347 5.51 -13.80 -24.46
CA ALA A 347 4.59 -14.91 -24.16
C ALA A 347 3.62 -15.25 -25.31
N ASP A 348 3.29 -14.31 -26.17
CA ASP A 348 2.46 -14.51 -27.37
C ASP A 348 3.22 -15.15 -28.54
N GLY A 349 4.50 -15.47 -28.37
CA GLY A 349 5.40 -16.03 -29.37
C GLY A 349 5.94 -15.04 -30.39
N GLN A 350 5.55 -13.78 -30.33
CA GLN A 350 6.10 -12.72 -31.17
C GLN A 350 7.40 -12.17 -30.58
N ARG A 351 8.30 -11.68 -31.43
CA ARG A 351 9.48 -10.96 -30.96
C ARG A 351 9.09 -9.53 -30.59
N ARG A 352 9.53 -9.12 -29.41
CA ARG A 352 9.23 -7.80 -28.85
C ARG A 352 10.46 -7.22 -28.16
N THR A 353 10.49 -5.91 -28.03
CA THR A 353 11.46 -5.27 -27.13
C THR A 353 11.07 -5.62 -25.70
N MET A 354 12.00 -6.22 -24.97
CA MET A 354 11.82 -6.70 -23.60
C MET A 354 12.95 -6.23 -22.69
N GLN A 355 12.65 -6.11 -21.39
CA GLN A 355 13.67 -5.90 -20.36
C GLN A 355 13.37 -6.82 -19.17
N TYR A 356 14.41 -7.49 -18.66
CA TYR A 356 14.32 -8.37 -17.49
C TYR A 356 14.73 -7.64 -16.23
N PHE A 357 14.00 -7.90 -15.15
CA PHE A 357 14.24 -7.38 -13.81
C PHE A 357 14.38 -8.56 -12.85
N GLU A 358 14.75 -8.29 -11.58
CA GLU A 358 14.93 -9.37 -10.59
C GLU A 358 13.68 -10.23 -10.40
N ARG A 359 12.50 -9.61 -10.35
CA ARG A 359 11.22 -10.27 -10.00
C ARG A 359 10.29 -10.48 -11.20
N GLY A 360 10.60 -9.89 -12.34
CA GLY A 360 9.73 -9.96 -13.51
C GLY A 360 10.43 -9.66 -14.81
N ALA A 361 9.66 -9.59 -15.88
CA ALA A 361 10.08 -9.06 -17.17
C ALA A 361 8.97 -8.17 -17.73
N LEU A 362 9.35 -7.15 -18.44
CA LEU A 362 8.46 -6.24 -19.15
C LEU A 362 8.66 -6.39 -20.65
N ALA A 363 7.58 -6.27 -21.41
CA ALA A 363 7.62 -6.25 -22.88
C ALA A 363 6.80 -5.08 -23.44
N LEU A 364 7.23 -4.58 -24.58
CA LEU A 364 6.54 -3.53 -25.33
C LEU A 364 5.56 -4.17 -26.30
N TYR A 365 4.27 -4.05 -26.03
CA TYR A 365 3.23 -4.82 -26.72
C TYR A 365 2.56 -4.08 -27.88
N THR A 366 2.55 -2.80 -27.91
CA THR A 366 1.70 -2.09 -28.84
C THR A 366 2.47 -1.19 -29.79
N GLU A 367 1.88 -0.98 -30.94
CA GLU A 367 2.21 0.13 -31.83
C GLU A 367 2.07 1.49 -31.12
N ASP A 368 1.29 1.51 -30.01
CA ASP A 368 1.04 2.69 -29.16
C ASP A 368 2.03 2.82 -27.99
N GLY A 369 3.03 1.95 -27.89
CA GLY A 369 4.07 2.01 -26.84
C GLY A 369 3.66 1.46 -25.46
N GLY A 370 2.63 0.62 -25.37
CA GLY A 370 2.19 0.03 -24.10
C GLY A 370 3.17 -1.02 -23.56
N VAL A 371 3.65 -0.81 -22.33
CA VAL A 371 4.49 -1.76 -21.60
C VAL A 371 3.62 -2.64 -20.71
N CYS A 372 3.84 -3.96 -20.76
CA CYS A 372 3.13 -4.93 -19.93
C CYS A 372 4.10 -5.93 -19.29
N PRO A 373 3.79 -6.41 -18.06
CA PRO A 373 4.52 -7.51 -17.44
C PRO A 373 4.27 -8.83 -18.17
N GLU A 374 5.32 -9.62 -18.34
CA GLU A 374 5.27 -10.96 -18.93
C GLU A 374 4.70 -12.00 -17.95
N PRO A 375 3.99 -13.03 -18.43
CA PRO A 375 3.32 -14.02 -17.59
C PRO A 375 4.28 -15.08 -17.00
N LEU A 376 5.31 -14.60 -16.28
CA LEU A 376 6.32 -15.46 -15.68
C LEU A 376 5.75 -16.34 -14.56
N GLY A 377 4.68 -15.92 -13.88
CA GLY A 377 4.01 -16.71 -12.87
C GLY A 377 3.35 -17.96 -13.43
N TRP A 378 2.71 -17.86 -14.62
CA TRP A 378 2.21 -19.02 -15.34
C TRP A 378 3.33 -20.01 -15.69
N ALA A 379 4.44 -19.52 -16.24
CA ALA A 379 5.58 -20.36 -16.56
C ALA A 379 6.19 -21.04 -15.32
N ALA A 380 6.19 -20.35 -14.18
CA ALA A 380 6.64 -20.91 -12.90
C ALA A 380 5.70 -22.01 -12.39
N LEU A 381 4.37 -21.82 -12.48
CA LEU A 381 3.39 -22.82 -12.09
C LEU A 381 3.52 -24.11 -12.95
N VAL A 382 3.66 -23.97 -14.26
CA VAL A 382 3.86 -25.11 -15.16
C VAL A 382 5.11 -25.90 -14.78
N ARG A 383 6.23 -25.20 -14.52
CA ARG A 383 7.48 -25.86 -14.07
C ARG A 383 7.31 -26.59 -12.73
N ALA A 384 6.66 -25.99 -11.76
CA ALA A 384 6.41 -26.63 -10.46
C ALA A 384 5.60 -27.93 -10.63
N ARG A 385 4.52 -27.91 -11.41
CA ARG A 385 3.69 -29.10 -11.68
C ARG A 385 4.45 -30.22 -12.40
N LEU A 386 5.35 -29.88 -13.32
CA LEU A 386 6.20 -30.87 -14.01
C LEU A 386 7.19 -31.52 -13.04
N GLN A 387 7.79 -30.76 -12.12
CA GLN A 387 8.70 -31.27 -11.10
C GLN A 387 7.99 -32.22 -10.13
N ASP A 388 6.78 -31.90 -9.67
CA ASP A 388 5.98 -32.76 -8.81
C ASP A 388 5.63 -34.08 -9.50
N THR A 389 5.28 -34.06 -10.80
CA THR A 389 4.97 -35.23 -11.57
C THR A 389 6.19 -36.14 -11.75
N THR A 390 7.36 -35.57 -11.97
CA THR A 390 8.63 -36.31 -12.12
C THR A 390 9.06 -36.96 -10.81
N ALA A 391 8.94 -36.23 -9.69
CA ALA A 391 9.21 -36.78 -8.36
C ALA A 391 8.29 -37.93 -8.00
N ALA A 392 6.99 -37.84 -8.31
CA ALA A 392 6.02 -38.89 -8.08
C ALA A 392 6.27 -40.17 -8.97
N GLN A 393 6.88 -40.01 -10.15
CA GLN A 393 7.28 -41.14 -11.02
C GLN A 393 8.56 -41.82 -10.55
N GLN A 394 9.48 -41.12 -9.85
CA GLN A 394 10.72 -41.69 -9.33
C GLN A 394 10.53 -42.48 -8.02
N ILE A 395 9.39 -42.30 -7.35
CA ILE A 395 9.06 -42.99 -6.09
C ILE A 395 8.26 -44.29 -6.36
N ARG A 396 7.82 -44.53 -7.58
CA ARG A 396 7.15 -45.77 -8.04
C ARG A 396 8.15 -46.71 -8.69
#